data_20e57553645285b09f366ba76de54af7
#
_entry.id   20e57553645285b09f366ba76de54af7
#
_cell.length_a   1.000
_cell.length_b   1.000
_cell.length_c   1.000
_cell.angle_alpha   90.00
_cell.angle_beta   90.00
_cell.angle_gamma   90.00
#
_symmetry.space_group_name_H-M   'P 1'
#
loop_
_entity.id
_entity.type
_entity.pdbx_description
1 polymer ?
#
loop_
_entity_poly.entity_id
_entity_poly.type
_entity_poly.pdbx_seq_one_letter_code
_entity_poly.pdbx_strand_id
1 'polypeptide(L)'
;MMAASAGALALTSCSNQPREESTPTKKAATVYELPNLDWDYSALEPHISGEINQLHHAKHHAAYVKGANDAVEQLSTAREKGDNASIVLLEKNLAFNLGGHANHSIWWKNLSPDGGGKPQGDLASAIDQQFGNFDKFRSQFSAAANGVQGSGWAWLGYDTLGKKLLTFQMYDQQSNVPLGTIPLLGLDVFEHAYYLQYKNVKADYITAFWDVVNWTDVQTRFAAAVTRGPGLIFT
;
A
#
# COMPACT_ATOMS: atom_id res chain seq x y z
N MET A 1 70.51 47.32 -33.27
CA MET A 1 69.58 47.35 -34.42
C MET A 1 68.19 47.05 -33.85
N MET A 2 67.34 47.96 -34.08
CA MET A 2 65.95 47.98 -33.52
C MET A 2 65.05 46.99 -34.23
N ALA A 3 64.16 46.27 -33.46
CA ALA A 3 62.99 45.58 -34.01
C ALA A 3 61.79 45.95 -33.23
N ALA A 4 60.80 46.48 -33.89
CA ALA A 4 59.54 47.00 -33.36
C ALA A 4 58.56 45.88 -33.06
N SER A 5 57.91 45.99 -31.91
CA SER A 5 56.78 45.18 -31.52
C SER A 5 55.46 45.81 -32.01
N ALA A 6 54.66 45.04 -32.75
CA ALA A 6 53.30 45.40 -33.11
C ALA A 6 52.35 44.75 -32.09
N GLY A 7 51.60 45.59 -31.37
CA GLY A 7 50.52 45.15 -30.45
C GLY A 7 49.23 44.90 -31.24
N ALA A 8 48.62 43.75 -31.03
CA ALA A 8 47.26 43.40 -31.49
C ALA A 8 46.27 43.63 -30.38
N LEU A 9 45.33 44.56 -30.60
CA LEU A 9 44.15 44.73 -29.73
C LEU A 9 43.14 43.62 -30.01
N ALA A 10 42.87 42.81 -28.98
CA ALA A 10 41.77 41.88 -29.02
C ALA A 10 40.47 42.58 -28.60
N LEU A 11 39.51 42.65 -29.50
CA LEU A 11 38.13 43.07 -29.21
C LEU A 11 37.40 41.91 -28.59
N THR A 12 37.05 42.02 -27.31
CA THR A 12 36.16 41.06 -26.61
C THR A 12 34.70 41.42 -27.01
N SER A 13 34.14 40.54 -27.84
CA SER A 13 32.69 40.55 -28.14
C SER A 13 31.94 39.96 -26.97
N CYS A 14 31.20 40.78 -26.23
CA CYS A 14 30.20 40.33 -25.25
C CYS A 14 28.99 39.75 -25.99
N SER A 15 28.92 38.44 -26.10
CA SER A 15 27.67 37.77 -26.53
C SER A 15 26.69 37.77 -25.39
N ASN A 16 25.64 38.61 -25.52
CA ASN A 16 24.42 38.53 -24.69
C ASN A 16 23.68 37.24 -25.08
N GLN A 17 23.88 36.17 -24.33
CA GLN A 17 22.97 35.02 -24.39
C GLN A 17 21.68 35.39 -23.64
N PRO A 18 20.50 35.13 -24.21
CA PRO A 18 19.26 35.28 -23.49
C PRO A 18 19.26 34.27 -22.32
N ARG A 19 19.03 34.77 -21.12
CA ARG A 19 18.75 33.96 -19.95
C ARG A 19 17.42 33.25 -20.23
N GLU A 20 17.45 31.92 -20.42
CA GLU A 20 16.25 31.09 -20.42
C GLU A 20 15.56 31.31 -19.07
N GLU A 21 14.44 32.02 -19.09
CA GLU A 21 13.51 32.03 -17.95
C GLU A 21 13.02 30.62 -17.73
N SER A 22 13.50 29.99 -16.62
CA SER A 22 12.93 28.76 -16.17
C SER A 22 11.46 28.98 -15.81
N THR A 23 10.58 28.52 -16.68
CA THR A 23 9.14 28.42 -16.39
C THR A 23 8.98 27.67 -15.10
N PRO A 24 8.24 28.18 -14.08
CA PRO A 24 8.01 27.47 -12.86
C PRO A 24 7.29 26.17 -13.18
N THR A 25 7.94 25.05 -12.95
CA THR A 25 7.33 23.72 -13.01
C THR A 25 6.12 23.72 -12.07
N LYS A 26 4.93 23.62 -12.64
CA LYS A 26 3.68 23.53 -11.90
C LYS A 26 3.80 22.28 -11.01
N LYS A 27 3.99 22.48 -9.69
CA LYS A 27 4.06 21.38 -8.73
C LYS A 27 2.82 20.51 -8.93
N ALA A 28 2.99 19.25 -9.29
CA ALA A 28 1.88 18.34 -9.47
C ALA A 28 1.04 18.32 -8.17
N ALA A 29 -0.28 18.37 -8.33
CA ALA A 29 -1.18 18.30 -7.18
C ALA A 29 -0.95 16.93 -6.49
N THR A 30 -0.87 16.95 -5.14
CA THR A 30 -0.83 15.74 -4.34
C THR A 30 -2.08 14.90 -4.64
N VAL A 31 -1.91 13.67 -5.13
CA VAL A 31 -3.01 12.79 -5.52
C VAL A 31 -3.44 11.91 -4.35
N TYR A 32 -2.48 11.48 -3.53
CA TYR A 32 -2.70 10.59 -2.40
C TYR A 32 -2.33 11.28 -1.09
N GLU A 33 -3.13 11.05 -0.05
CA GLU A 33 -2.93 11.61 1.27
C GLU A 33 -2.89 10.49 2.32
N LEU A 34 -2.10 10.69 3.37
CA LEU A 34 -2.06 9.77 4.50
C LEU A 34 -3.37 9.93 5.29
N PRO A 35 -4.22 8.87 5.38
CA PRO A 35 -5.46 8.96 6.15
C PRO A 35 -5.15 9.03 7.65
N ASN A 36 -5.95 9.78 8.40
CA ASN A 36 -5.92 9.73 9.86
C ASN A 36 -6.42 8.36 10.36
N LEU A 37 -5.93 7.93 11.51
CA LEU A 37 -6.49 6.81 12.24
C LEU A 37 -7.74 7.25 13.01
N ASP A 38 -8.68 6.32 13.20
CA ASP A 38 -9.90 6.57 14.00
C ASP A 38 -9.65 6.35 15.51
N TRP A 39 -8.43 5.97 15.90
CA TRP A 39 -8.02 5.61 17.26
C TRP A 39 -6.58 6.02 17.53
N ASP A 40 -6.22 6.18 18.81
CA ASP A 40 -4.86 6.53 19.24
C ASP A 40 -3.89 5.36 19.05
N TYR A 41 -2.61 5.65 18.79
CA TYR A 41 -1.61 4.61 18.54
C TYR A 41 -1.55 3.52 19.61
N SER A 42 -1.79 3.85 20.90
CA SER A 42 -1.80 2.89 21.99
C SER A 42 -3.12 2.12 22.17
N ALA A 43 -4.16 2.45 21.38
CA ALA A 43 -5.50 1.91 21.60
C ALA A 43 -5.61 0.39 21.33
N LEU A 44 -4.67 -0.19 20.58
CA LEU A 44 -4.66 -1.63 20.29
C LEU A 44 -3.81 -2.43 21.29
N GLU A 45 -3.25 -1.81 22.33
CA GLU A 45 -2.53 -2.52 23.37
C GLU A 45 -3.47 -3.42 24.20
N PRO A 46 -3.00 -4.60 24.64
CA PRO A 46 -1.63 -5.11 24.56
C PRO A 46 -1.33 -5.87 23.26
N HIS A 47 -2.27 -5.95 22.30
CA HIS A 47 -2.19 -6.78 21.10
C HIS A 47 -1.20 -6.23 20.06
N ILE A 48 -1.18 -4.93 19.83
CA ILE A 48 -0.20 -4.23 18.98
C ILE A 48 0.22 -2.97 19.71
N SER A 49 1.53 -2.83 19.96
CA SER A 49 2.05 -1.71 20.76
C SER A 49 1.88 -0.36 20.04
N GLY A 50 1.72 0.70 20.84
CA GLY A 50 1.63 2.07 20.34
C GLY A 50 2.87 2.49 19.56
N GLU A 51 4.07 2.01 19.93
CA GLU A 51 5.30 2.26 19.17
C GLU A 51 5.22 1.66 17.76
N ILE A 52 4.76 0.41 17.62
CA ILE A 52 4.57 -0.22 16.31
C ILE A 52 3.57 0.59 15.48
N ASN A 53 2.39 0.89 16.03
CA ASN A 53 1.36 1.63 15.29
C ASN A 53 1.84 3.01 14.83
N GLN A 54 2.60 3.73 15.69
CA GLN A 54 3.16 5.04 15.34
C GLN A 54 4.19 4.94 14.20
N LEU A 55 5.14 4.01 14.28
CA LEU A 55 6.14 3.81 13.23
C LEU A 55 5.49 3.32 11.94
N HIS A 56 4.55 2.39 12.05
CA HIS A 56 3.86 1.78 10.93
C HIS A 56 3.02 2.82 10.15
N HIS A 57 2.26 3.66 10.86
CA HIS A 57 1.45 4.72 10.24
C HIS A 57 2.30 5.92 9.81
N ALA A 58 3.02 6.56 10.75
CA ALA A 58 3.68 7.84 10.52
C ALA A 58 4.99 7.74 9.72
N LYS A 59 5.56 6.54 9.54
CA LYS A 59 6.78 6.32 8.75
C LYS A 59 6.53 5.41 7.55
N HIS A 60 6.10 4.16 7.75
CA HIS A 60 5.95 3.20 6.65
C HIS A 60 4.80 3.60 5.72
N HIS A 61 3.58 3.79 6.22
CA HIS A 61 2.46 4.22 5.38
C HIS A 61 2.70 5.59 4.75
N ALA A 62 3.20 6.56 5.51
CA ALA A 62 3.55 7.89 4.98
C ALA A 62 4.59 7.80 3.83
N ALA A 63 5.56 6.88 3.91
CA ALA A 63 6.54 6.67 2.85
C ALA A 63 5.90 6.09 1.58
N TYR A 64 4.96 5.16 1.71
CA TYR A 64 4.20 4.64 0.56
C TYR A 64 3.35 5.72 -0.11
N VAL A 65 2.67 6.56 0.67
CA VAL A 65 1.92 7.72 0.14
C VAL A 65 2.84 8.63 -0.66
N LYS A 66 3.98 9.00 -0.06
CA LYS A 66 4.98 9.82 -0.76
C LYS A 66 5.48 9.16 -2.04
N GLY A 67 5.88 7.90 -1.97
CA GLY A 67 6.39 7.15 -3.11
C GLY A 67 5.38 6.99 -4.25
N ALA A 68 4.08 6.84 -3.94
CA ALA A 68 3.02 6.80 -4.92
C ALA A 68 2.85 8.16 -5.63
N ASN A 69 2.86 9.27 -4.89
CA ASN A 69 2.82 10.61 -5.45
C ASN A 69 4.04 10.90 -6.34
N ASP A 70 5.24 10.56 -5.87
CA ASP A 70 6.48 10.73 -6.63
C ASP A 70 6.44 9.92 -7.95
N ALA A 71 5.93 8.69 -7.92
CA ALA A 71 5.82 7.84 -9.10
C ALA A 71 4.83 8.41 -10.13
N VAL A 72 3.68 8.91 -9.70
CA VAL A 72 2.69 9.57 -10.58
C VAL A 72 3.29 10.81 -11.23
N GLU A 73 4.01 11.64 -10.48
CA GLU A 73 4.67 12.83 -11.00
C GLU A 73 5.74 12.48 -12.03
N GLN A 74 6.58 11.50 -11.75
CA GLN A 74 7.63 11.03 -12.66
C GLN A 74 7.04 10.43 -13.95
N LEU A 75 5.96 9.65 -13.85
CA LEU A 75 5.23 9.12 -15.01
C LEU A 75 4.62 10.24 -15.87
N SER A 76 4.08 11.29 -15.24
CA SER A 76 3.58 12.47 -15.97
C SER A 76 4.71 13.18 -16.71
N THR A 77 5.83 13.39 -16.03
CA THR A 77 7.02 14.03 -16.63
C THR A 77 7.59 13.21 -17.80
N ALA A 78 7.68 11.89 -17.66
CA ALA A 78 8.13 10.99 -18.73
C ALA A 78 7.24 11.11 -19.97
N ARG A 79 5.92 11.14 -19.76
CA ARG A 79 4.91 11.30 -20.82
C ARG A 79 5.02 12.67 -21.53
N GLU A 80 5.15 13.74 -20.76
CA GLU A 80 5.29 15.10 -21.29
C GLU A 80 6.54 15.26 -22.16
N LYS A 81 7.64 14.62 -21.76
CA LYS A 81 8.92 14.64 -22.49
C LYS A 81 9.01 13.62 -23.62
N GLY A 82 8.08 12.66 -23.70
CA GLY A 82 8.20 11.51 -24.61
C GLY A 82 9.36 10.58 -24.27
N ASP A 83 9.88 10.66 -23.02
CA ASP A 83 11.00 9.82 -22.55
C ASP A 83 10.49 8.62 -21.74
N ASN A 84 10.49 7.47 -22.37
CA ASN A 84 10.03 6.21 -21.77
C ASN A 84 11.20 5.30 -21.32
N ALA A 85 12.44 5.78 -21.28
CA ALA A 85 13.60 4.94 -20.95
C ALA A 85 13.48 4.26 -19.57
N SER A 86 12.83 4.91 -18.61
CA SER A 86 12.62 4.39 -17.25
C SER A 86 11.21 3.86 -16.97
N ILE A 87 10.36 3.71 -18.00
CA ILE A 87 8.93 3.42 -17.80
C ILE A 87 8.67 2.18 -16.94
N VAL A 88 9.40 1.09 -17.17
CA VAL A 88 9.26 -0.16 -16.41
C VAL A 88 9.55 0.03 -14.92
N LEU A 89 10.59 0.81 -14.59
CA LEU A 89 10.94 1.12 -13.20
C LEU A 89 9.88 2.00 -12.54
N LEU A 90 9.38 3.02 -13.26
CA LEU A 90 8.37 3.93 -12.74
C LEU A 90 7.04 3.22 -12.47
N GLU A 91 6.60 2.35 -13.38
CA GLU A 91 5.38 1.54 -13.20
C GLU A 91 5.53 0.54 -12.05
N LYS A 92 6.70 -0.09 -11.91
CA LYS A 92 6.99 -0.97 -10.77
C LYS A 92 6.96 -0.20 -9.44
N ASN A 93 7.56 1.00 -9.40
CA ASN A 93 7.54 1.85 -8.21
C ASN A 93 6.12 2.30 -7.87
N LEU A 94 5.31 2.65 -8.89
CA LEU A 94 3.90 2.98 -8.67
C LEU A 94 3.15 1.79 -8.09
N ALA A 95 3.27 0.61 -8.68
CA ALA A 95 2.58 -0.59 -8.22
C ALA A 95 2.92 -0.92 -6.76
N PHE A 96 4.20 -0.84 -6.37
CA PHE A 96 4.65 -1.08 -5.01
C PHE A 96 4.12 -0.03 -4.03
N ASN A 97 4.30 1.26 -4.32
CA ASN A 97 3.94 2.32 -3.39
C ASN A 97 2.43 2.54 -3.30
N LEU A 98 1.71 2.48 -4.44
CA LEU A 98 0.24 2.58 -4.44
C LEU A 98 -0.39 1.35 -3.79
N GLY A 99 0.16 0.16 -4.03
CA GLY A 99 -0.22 -1.06 -3.32
C GLY A 99 -0.03 -0.91 -1.81
N GLY A 100 1.14 -0.41 -1.38
CA GLY A 100 1.41 -0.13 0.02
C GLY A 100 0.42 0.86 0.63
N HIS A 101 0.13 1.96 -0.05
CA HIS A 101 -0.88 2.91 0.40
C HIS A 101 -2.28 2.28 0.51
N ALA A 102 -2.71 1.53 -0.49
CA ALA A 102 -4.02 0.88 -0.49
C ALA A 102 -4.15 -0.18 0.62
N ASN A 103 -3.14 -1.05 0.75
CA ASN A 103 -3.11 -2.11 1.76
C ASN A 103 -3.20 -1.53 3.17
N HIS A 104 -2.38 -0.51 3.48
CA HIS A 104 -2.38 0.12 4.80
C HIS A 104 -3.65 0.91 5.07
N SER A 105 -4.26 1.54 4.05
CA SER A 105 -5.54 2.24 4.20
C SER A 105 -6.68 1.27 4.60
N ILE A 106 -6.65 0.04 4.06
CA ILE A 106 -7.58 -1.02 4.46
C ILE A 106 -7.22 -1.54 5.85
N TRP A 107 -5.94 -1.79 6.12
CA TRP A 107 -5.43 -2.29 7.38
C TRP A 107 -5.91 -1.49 8.59
N TRP A 108 -5.76 -0.15 8.56
CA TRP A 108 -6.19 0.69 9.67
C TRP A 108 -7.69 0.61 9.97
N LYS A 109 -8.52 0.42 8.95
CA LYS A 109 -9.98 0.25 9.11
C LYS A 109 -10.37 -1.16 9.54
N ASN A 110 -9.57 -2.15 9.17
CA ASN A 110 -9.74 -3.54 9.62
C ASN A 110 -9.41 -3.77 11.09
N LEU A 111 -8.85 -2.77 11.78
CA LEU A 111 -8.49 -2.84 13.21
C LEU A 111 -9.39 -1.93 14.04
N SER A 112 -9.67 -2.35 15.28
CA SER A 112 -10.43 -1.57 16.25
C SER A 112 -10.02 -1.96 17.67
N PRO A 113 -9.94 -0.98 18.61
CA PRO A 113 -9.79 -1.29 20.04
C PRO A 113 -10.97 -2.08 20.62
N ASP A 114 -12.16 -1.96 20.01
CA ASP A 114 -13.36 -2.74 20.35
C ASP A 114 -13.51 -3.96 19.42
N GLY A 115 -12.43 -4.42 18.80
CA GLY A 115 -12.41 -5.51 17.83
C GLY A 115 -12.47 -6.89 18.46
N GLY A 116 -12.20 -7.88 17.63
CA GLY A 116 -12.16 -9.29 18.02
C GLY A 116 -13.48 -10.03 17.87
N GLY A 117 -13.54 -11.22 18.47
CA GLY A 117 -14.71 -12.08 18.34
C GLY A 117 -14.86 -12.73 16.96
N LYS A 118 -16.11 -12.81 16.45
CA LYS A 118 -16.45 -13.47 15.18
C LYS A 118 -17.37 -12.58 14.35
N PRO A 119 -17.31 -12.67 13.01
CA PRO A 119 -18.27 -11.97 12.14
C PRO A 119 -19.68 -12.48 12.37
N GLN A 120 -20.67 -11.69 11.97
CA GLN A 120 -22.09 -12.01 12.06
C GLN A 120 -22.76 -11.85 10.68
N GLY A 121 -24.04 -12.20 10.58
CA GLY A 121 -24.87 -11.98 9.41
C GLY A 121 -24.34 -12.66 8.14
N ASP A 122 -24.43 -11.95 7.02
CA ASP A 122 -24.11 -12.49 5.69
C ASP A 122 -22.65 -12.90 5.54
N LEU A 123 -21.72 -12.14 6.15
CA LEU A 123 -20.31 -12.49 6.12
C LEU A 123 -20.04 -13.80 6.88
N ALA A 124 -20.66 -14.00 8.06
CA ALA A 124 -20.52 -15.26 8.79
C ALA A 124 -21.06 -16.44 7.97
N SER A 125 -22.23 -16.28 7.36
CA SER A 125 -22.83 -17.29 6.48
C SER A 125 -21.95 -17.62 5.28
N ALA A 126 -21.34 -16.61 4.64
CA ALA A 126 -20.44 -16.81 3.53
C ALA A 126 -19.13 -17.53 3.95
N ILE A 127 -18.62 -17.21 5.14
CA ILE A 127 -17.45 -17.91 5.72
C ILE A 127 -17.78 -19.38 5.99
N ASP A 128 -18.94 -19.66 6.61
CA ASP A 128 -19.36 -21.01 6.90
C ASP A 128 -19.59 -21.81 5.62
N GLN A 129 -20.18 -21.20 4.60
CA GLN A 129 -20.38 -21.83 3.29
C GLN A 129 -19.05 -22.15 2.60
N GLN A 130 -18.09 -21.25 2.63
CA GLN A 130 -16.83 -21.40 1.89
C GLN A 130 -15.80 -22.27 2.63
N PHE A 131 -15.69 -22.09 3.95
CA PHE A 131 -14.64 -22.72 4.76
C PHE A 131 -15.17 -23.81 5.71
N GLY A 132 -16.51 -23.96 5.82
CA GLY A 132 -17.19 -24.90 6.70
C GLY A 132 -17.51 -24.38 8.11
N ASN A 133 -16.70 -23.49 8.65
CA ASN A 133 -16.99 -22.68 9.85
C ASN A 133 -15.88 -21.64 10.07
N PHE A 134 -16.14 -20.72 11.00
CA PHE A 134 -15.18 -19.66 11.34
C PHE A 134 -13.82 -20.19 11.81
N ASP A 135 -13.78 -21.23 12.61
CA ASP A 135 -12.52 -21.74 13.17
C ASP A 135 -11.61 -22.35 12.08
N LYS A 136 -12.20 -23.00 11.08
CA LYS A 136 -11.48 -23.47 9.90
C LYS A 136 -10.97 -22.31 9.04
N PHE A 137 -11.79 -21.30 8.82
CA PHE A 137 -11.35 -20.07 8.16
C PHE A 137 -10.18 -19.43 8.88
N ARG A 138 -10.31 -19.19 10.20
CA ARG A 138 -9.26 -18.62 11.06
C ARG A 138 -7.97 -19.43 10.96
N SER A 139 -8.07 -20.75 11.02
CA SER A 139 -6.91 -21.65 10.88
C SER A 139 -6.24 -21.53 9.52
N GLN A 140 -7.01 -21.54 8.43
CA GLN A 140 -6.48 -21.40 7.06
C GLN A 140 -5.83 -20.05 6.84
N PHE A 141 -6.48 -18.95 7.25
CA PHE A 141 -5.95 -17.59 7.13
C PHE A 141 -4.66 -17.42 7.95
N SER A 142 -4.65 -17.91 9.20
CA SER A 142 -3.46 -17.85 10.06
C SER A 142 -2.30 -18.67 9.50
N ALA A 143 -2.59 -19.83 8.92
CA ALA A 143 -1.56 -20.65 8.25
C ALA A 143 -0.99 -19.94 7.02
N ALA A 144 -1.86 -19.29 6.21
CA ALA A 144 -1.43 -18.48 5.07
C ALA A 144 -0.53 -17.32 5.52
N ALA A 145 -0.92 -16.58 6.57
CA ALA A 145 -0.14 -15.49 7.15
C ALA A 145 1.23 -15.95 7.65
N ASN A 146 1.25 -17.04 8.41
CA ASN A 146 2.49 -17.59 8.95
C ASN A 146 3.43 -18.11 7.85
N GLY A 147 2.86 -18.62 6.76
CA GLY A 147 3.59 -19.19 5.62
C GLY A 147 4.10 -18.15 4.60
N VAL A 148 3.80 -16.87 4.74
CA VAL A 148 4.40 -15.84 3.88
C VAL A 148 5.91 -15.83 4.08
N GLN A 149 6.64 -16.06 2.98
CA GLN A 149 8.10 -16.01 2.96
C GLN A 149 8.56 -14.59 2.60
N GLY A 150 9.37 -14.00 3.47
CA GLY A 150 9.77 -12.60 3.31
C GLY A 150 8.65 -11.63 3.71
N SER A 151 8.55 -10.52 2.99
CA SER A 151 7.59 -9.46 3.25
C SER A 151 6.28 -9.69 2.51
N GLY A 152 5.15 -9.43 3.16
CA GLY A 152 3.87 -9.58 2.50
C GLY A 152 2.68 -9.54 3.45
N TRP A 153 1.55 -10.04 2.95
CA TRP A 153 0.23 -9.98 3.58
C TRP A 153 -0.50 -11.30 3.45
N ALA A 154 -1.40 -11.58 4.40
CA ALA A 154 -2.49 -12.53 4.19
C ALA A 154 -3.80 -11.76 4.00
N TRP A 155 -4.61 -12.20 3.06
CA TRP A 155 -5.89 -11.56 2.73
C TRP A 155 -7.05 -12.55 2.73
N LEU A 156 -8.20 -12.12 3.26
CA LEU A 156 -9.50 -12.60 2.85
C LEU A 156 -10.01 -11.66 1.77
N GLY A 157 -10.41 -12.20 0.63
CA GLY A 157 -10.97 -11.44 -0.47
C GLY A 157 -12.27 -12.04 -0.99
N TYR A 158 -13.02 -11.23 -1.74
CA TYR A 158 -14.19 -11.65 -2.48
C TYR A 158 -13.84 -11.78 -3.96
N ASP A 159 -13.90 -12.99 -4.50
CA ASP A 159 -13.78 -13.28 -5.92
C ASP A 159 -15.08 -12.86 -6.63
N THR A 160 -15.01 -11.80 -7.42
CA THR A 160 -16.18 -11.24 -8.12
C THR A 160 -16.68 -12.13 -9.26
N LEU A 161 -15.84 -13.03 -9.79
CA LEU A 161 -16.16 -13.95 -10.86
C LEU A 161 -16.82 -15.22 -10.32
N GLY A 162 -16.17 -15.86 -9.35
CA GLY A 162 -16.69 -17.05 -8.71
C GLY A 162 -17.75 -16.77 -7.65
N LYS A 163 -17.99 -15.49 -7.31
CA LYS A 163 -18.96 -15.03 -6.30
C LYS A 163 -18.77 -15.72 -4.94
N LYS A 164 -17.52 -15.82 -4.50
CA LYS A 164 -17.15 -16.55 -3.30
C LYS A 164 -16.01 -15.89 -2.55
N LEU A 165 -15.86 -16.25 -1.29
CA LEU A 165 -14.69 -15.87 -0.50
C LEU A 165 -13.48 -16.74 -0.87
N LEU A 166 -12.30 -16.15 -0.78
CA LEU A 166 -11.03 -16.87 -0.89
C LEU A 166 -9.98 -16.23 0.02
N THR A 167 -9.00 -17.01 0.44
CA THR A 167 -7.79 -16.51 1.10
C THR A 167 -6.63 -16.56 0.12
N PHE A 168 -5.74 -15.55 0.20
CA PHE A 168 -4.53 -15.53 -0.60
C PHE A 168 -3.38 -14.84 0.14
N GLN A 169 -2.17 -15.12 -0.27
CA GLN A 169 -0.97 -14.42 0.16
C GLN A 169 -0.64 -13.35 -0.89
N MET A 170 -0.26 -12.16 -0.42
CA MET A 170 0.33 -11.13 -1.26
C MET A 170 1.80 -10.98 -0.86
N TYR A 171 2.69 -11.01 -1.83
CA TYR A 171 4.11 -10.74 -1.61
C TYR A 171 4.41 -9.28 -1.88
N ASP A 172 5.27 -8.70 -1.07
CA ASP A 172 5.49 -7.28 -1.02
C ASP A 172 4.16 -6.51 -0.89
N GLN A 173 3.95 -5.47 -1.68
CA GLN A 173 2.73 -4.64 -1.61
C GLN A 173 1.75 -4.90 -2.78
N GLN A 174 2.10 -5.77 -3.75
CA GLN A 174 1.34 -5.88 -5.01
C GLN A 174 1.37 -7.25 -5.69
N SER A 175 2.26 -8.15 -5.28
CA SER A 175 2.49 -9.39 -6.03
C SER A 175 1.58 -10.53 -5.56
N ASN A 176 1.23 -11.45 -6.49
CA ASN A 176 0.44 -12.66 -6.24
C ASN A 176 -1.04 -12.39 -5.88
N VAL A 177 -1.59 -11.27 -6.34
CA VAL A 177 -3.01 -10.93 -6.12
C VAL A 177 -3.85 -11.59 -7.22
N PRO A 178 -4.87 -12.40 -6.87
CA PRO A 178 -5.79 -12.94 -7.87
C PRO A 178 -6.61 -11.80 -8.50
N LEU A 179 -6.54 -11.67 -9.83
CA LEU A 179 -7.32 -10.67 -10.56
C LEU A 179 -8.83 -10.83 -10.31
N GLY A 180 -9.52 -9.71 -10.17
CA GLY A 180 -10.96 -9.71 -9.91
C GLY A 180 -11.33 -9.93 -8.45
N THR A 181 -10.34 -9.96 -7.54
CA THR A 181 -10.59 -10.09 -6.10
C THR A 181 -10.67 -8.74 -5.44
N ILE A 182 -11.70 -8.53 -4.63
CA ILE A 182 -11.85 -7.34 -3.77
C ILE A 182 -11.33 -7.69 -2.37
N PRO A 183 -10.32 -6.97 -1.82
CA PRO A 183 -9.79 -7.23 -0.50
C PRO A 183 -10.79 -6.84 0.59
N LEU A 184 -10.97 -7.70 1.59
CA LEU A 184 -11.92 -7.53 2.69
C LEU A 184 -11.21 -7.38 4.04
N LEU A 185 -10.37 -8.35 4.39
CA LEU A 185 -9.58 -8.40 5.62
C LEU A 185 -8.13 -8.68 5.28
N GLY A 186 -7.23 -7.80 5.70
CA GLY A 186 -5.79 -7.95 5.55
C GLY A 186 -5.07 -8.16 6.86
N LEU A 187 -3.97 -8.90 6.83
CA LEU A 187 -2.99 -9.00 7.91
C LEU A 187 -1.61 -8.72 7.34
N ASP A 188 -1.02 -7.62 7.78
CA ASP A 188 0.35 -7.27 7.48
C ASP A 188 1.31 -8.21 8.21
N VAL A 189 2.17 -8.90 7.48
CA VAL A 189 3.22 -9.77 8.03
C VAL A 189 4.62 -9.35 7.58
N PHE A 190 4.77 -8.11 7.15
CA PHE A 190 6.08 -7.45 7.13
C PHE A 190 6.64 -7.40 8.55
N GLU A 191 7.92 -7.53 8.73
CA GLU A 191 8.55 -7.49 10.07
C GLU A 191 8.29 -6.16 10.80
N HIS A 192 8.11 -5.05 10.07
CA HIS A 192 7.78 -3.77 10.67
C HIS A 192 6.44 -3.76 11.43
N ALA A 193 5.53 -4.67 11.09
CA ALA A 193 4.23 -4.75 11.73
C ALA A 193 4.25 -5.47 13.10
N TYR A 194 5.32 -6.24 13.40
CA TYR A 194 5.31 -7.07 14.61
C TYR A 194 6.67 -7.22 15.32
N TYR A 195 7.80 -7.03 14.62
CA TYR A 195 9.10 -7.50 15.14
C TYR A 195 9.54 -6.78 16.43
N LEU A 196 9.20 -5.51 16.63
CA LEU A 196 9.54 -4.78 17.86
C LEU A 196 8.92 -5.43 19.11
N GLN A 197 7.72 -5.96 19.01
CA GLN A 197 6.99 -6.57 20.12
C GLN A 197 7.17 -8.09 20.17
N TYR A 198 6.97 -8.76 19.06
CA TYR A 198 6.90 -10.22 18.98
C TYR A 198 8.20 -10.89 18.53
N LYS A 199 9.22 -10.11 18.17
CA LYS A 199 10.51 -10.59 17.69
C LYS A 199 10.32 -11.62 16.53
N ASN A 200 10.97 -12.76 16.63
CA ASN A 200 10.87 -13.84 15.65
C ASN A 200 9.64 -14.73 15.80
N VAL A 201 8.75 -14.44 16.78
CA VAL A 201 7.57 -15.28 17.04
C VAL A 201 6.34 -14.71 16.33
N LYS A 202 6.38 -14.72 14.98
CA LYS A 202 5.28 -14.20 14.12
C LYS A 202 3.93 -14.84 14.46
N ALA A 203 3.90 -16.10 14.89
CA ALA A 203 2.67 -16.81 15.23
C ALA A 203 1.91 -16.17 16.41
N ASP A 204 2.62 -15.60 17.39
CA ASP A 204 1.99 -14.90 18.53
C ASP A 204 1.33 -13.60 18.07
N TYR A 205 1.98 -12.84 17.18
CA TYR A 205 1.39 -11.67 16.55
C TYR A 205 0.12 -12.01 15.76
N ILE A 206 0.16 -13.08 14.95
CA ILE A 206 -1.00 -13.56 14.20
C ILE A 206 -2.14 -13.96 15.15
N THR A 207 -1.81 -14.52 16.32
CA THR A 207 -2.81 -14.85 17.35
C THR A 207 -3.43 -13.59 17.94
N ALA A 208 -2.62 -12.60 18.31
CA ALA A 208 -3.07 -11.34 18.88
C ALA A 208 -3.89 -10.49 17.89
N PHE A 209 -3.61 -10.58 16.58
CA PHE A 209 -4.37 -9.89 15.54
C PHE A 209 -5.88 -10.17 15.62
N TRP A 210 -6.28 -11.41 15.92
CA TRP A 210 -7.70 -11.79 15.97
C TRP A 210 -8.50 -11.07 17.04
N ASP A 211 -7.82 -10.54 18.06
CA ASP A 211 -8.47 -9.82 19.18
C ASP A 211 -8.74 -8.34 18.85
N VAL A 212 -8.22 -7.84 17.73
CA VAL A 212 -8.39 -6.44 17.29
C VAL A 212 -9.08 -6.31 15.92
N VAL A 213 -9.56 -7.41 15.32
CA VAL A 213 -10.23 -7.37 14.01
C VAL A 213 -11.55 -6.61 14.12
N ASN A 214 -11.70 -5.58 13.29
CA ASN A 214 -12.95 -4.82 13.12
C ASN A 214 -13.88 -5.54 12.14
N TRP A 215 -14.65 -6.48 12.64
CA TRP A 215 -15.61 -7.24 11.82
C TRP A 215 -16.69 -6.37 11.18
N THR A 216 -17.01 -5.21 11.74
CA THR A 216 -17.96 -4.25 11.16
C THR A 216 -17.45 -3.67 9.85
N ASP A 217 -16.16 -3.28 9.78
CA ASP A 217 -15.54 -2.83 8.54
C ASP A 217 -15.48 -3.96 7.50
N VAL A 218 -15.04 -5.16 7.91
CA VAL A 218 -14.96 -6.33 7.01
C VAL A 218 -16.33 -6.69 6.43
N GLN A 219 -17.39 -6.65 7.23
CA GLN A 219 -18.77 -6.89 6.77
C GLN A 219 -19.26 -5.82 5.79
N THR A 220 -18.93 -4.55 6.06
CA THR A 220 -19.26 -3.43 5.16
C THR A 220 -18.57 -3.61 3.80
N ARG A 221 -17.29 -4.00 3.80
CA ARG A 221 -16.55 -4.31 2.57
C ARG A 221 -17.14 -5.49 1.84
N PHE A 222 -17.52 -6.55 2.54
CA PHE A 222 -18.15 -7.72 1.95
C PHE A 222 -19.48 -7.35 1.26
N ALA A 223 -20.36 -6.64 1.94
CA ALA A 223 -21.64 -6.20 1.38
C ALA A 223 -21.45 -5.34 0.12
N ALA A 224 -20.47 -4.40 0.15
CA ALA A 224 -20.13 -3.60 -1.02
C ALA A 224 -19.54 -4.44 -2.17
N ALA A 225 -18.72 -5.44 -1.87
CA ALA A 225 -18.10 -6.32 -2.87
C ALA A 225 -19.14 -7.19 -3.59
N VAL A 226 -20.09 -7.76 -2.83
CA VAL A 226 -21.19 -8.58 -3.39
C VAL A 226 -22.07 -7.77 -4.34
N THR A 227 -22.35 -6.50 -4.02
CA THR A 227 -23.23 -5.66 -4.85
C THR A 227 -22.57 -5.10 -6.10
N ARG A 228 -21.23 -4.91 -6.12
CA ARG A 228 -20.51 -4.34 -7.27
C ARG A 228 -20.44 -5.29 -8.47
N GLY A 229 -20.48 -6.60 -8.24
CA GLY A 229 -20.43 -7.61 -9.30
C GLY A 229 -19.19 -7.54 -10.20
N PRO A 230 -19.08 -8.42 -11.21
CA PRO A 230 -17.97 -8.43 -12.16
C PRO A 230 -18.12 -7.40 -13.29
N GLY A 231 -19.06 -6.48 -13.21
CA GLY A 231 -19.56 -5.61 -14.29
C GLY A 231 -18.53 -4.84 -15.11
N LEU A 232 -17.27 -4.75 -14.68
CA LEU A 232 -16.19 -4.11 -15.47
C LEU A 232 -15.33 -5.10 -16.26
N ILE A 233 -15.52 -6.41 -16.10
CA ILE A 233 -14.66 -7.43 -16.71
C ILE A 233 -15.39 -8.27 -17.76
N PHE A 234 -16.74 -8.35 -17.70
CA PHE A 234 -17.55 -9.26 -18.52
C PHE A 234 -18.89 -8.67 -19.02
N THR A 235 -18.96 -7.37 -19.22
CA THR A 235 -20.11 -6.76 -19.95
C THR A 235 -19.84 -6.76 -21.43
#